data_3f8172126c23dd8717ab2c7532a40c42
#
_entry.id   3f8172126c23dd8717ab2c7532a40c42
#
_cell.length_a   1.000
_cell.length_b   1.000
_cell.length_c   1.000
_cell.angle_alpha   90.00
_cell.angle_beta   90.00
_cell.angle_gamma   90.00
#
_symmetry.space_group_name_H-M   'P 1'
#
loop_
_entity.id
_entity.type
_entity.pdbx_description
1 polymer ?
#
loop_
_entity_poly.entity_id
_entity_poly.type
_entity_poly.pdbx_seq_one_letter_code
_entity_poly.pdbx_strand_id
1 'polypeptide(L)'
;ELTNKIINPRSGFYLKDIQKAYKLKERYDGIINSNFSLIDKIYWLIEECKRYGTLPFAGVARAAFVAMQLLNSLVEIDFITKEEKDDFLNSLNTVSKNLSKQTNHLNFHNKDQFLKDFGHLRAGTYNILSPRYDEDFELYFDADQKDSKVYLQDKAFVFSEEKTRALNALLKEHGLEINACEFFDFLKQAIEGRELVKFEFTRLLSKAIVYIEELGKYYDIEK
;
A
#
# COMPACT_ATOMS: atom_id res chain seq x y z
N GLU A 1 25.57 -7.41 8.06
CA GLU A 1 25.79 -6.88 6.70
C GLU A 1 24.50 -6.84 5.85
N LEU A 2 23.75 -7.95 5.69
CA LEU A 2 22.52 -7.99 4.89
C LEU A 2 21.44 -7.06 5.47
N THR A 3 21.25 -7.08 6.78
CA THR A 3 20.30 -6.22 7.47
C THR A 3 20.59 -4.75 7.16
N ASN A 4 21.84 -4.29 7.29
CA ASN A 4 22.23 -2.91 7.02
C ASN A 4 21.98 -2.49 5.57
N LYS A 5 22.11 -3.43 4.60
CA LYS A 5 21.74 -3.18 3.19
C LYS A 5 20.23 -3.05 2.98
N ILE A 6 19.41 -3.74 3.77
CA ILE A 6 17.95 -3.67 3.67
C ILE A 6 17.43 -2.39 4.31
N ILE A 7 17.87 -2.09 5.55
CA ILE A 7 17.29 -1.03 6.37
C ILE A 7 17.78 0.39 6.02
N ASN A 8 18.77 0.52 5.13
CA ASN A 8 19.29 1.83 4.76
C ASN A 8 18.22 2.68 4.05
N PRO A 9 17.78 3.81 4.62
CA PRO A 9 16.69 4.61 4.07
C PRO A 9 17.09 5.43 2.83
N ARG A 10 18.37 5.44 2.46
CA ARG A 10 18.89 6.17 1.27
C ARG A 10 19.23 5.24 0.11
N SER A 11 19.61 4.00 0.39
CA SER A 11 20.12 3.06 -0.63
C SER A 11 19.54 1.66 -0.50
N GLY A 12 18.59 1.41 0.41
CA GLY A 12 17.94 0.13 0.60
C GLY A 12 17.27 -0.38 -0.67
N PHE A 13 17.37 -1.67 -0.93
CA PHE A 13 16.83 -2.28 -2.16
C PHE A 13 15.34 -2.02 -2.35
N TYR A 14 14.57 -1.94 -1.25
CA TYR A 14 13.13 -1.67 -1.27
C TYR A 14 12.77 -0.30 -1.89
N LEU A 15 13.66 0.69 -1.82
CA LEU A 15 13.43 2.00 -2.45
C LEU A 15 13.33 1.90 -3.97
N LYS A 16 14.20 1.09 -4.58
CA LYS A 16 14.16 0.83 -6.03
C LYS A 16 12.86 0.12 -6.42
N ASP A 17 12.39 -0.76 -5.56
CA ASP A 17 11.15 -1.50 -5.79
C ASP A 17 9.92 -0.58 -5.67
N ILE A 18 9.88 0.33 -4.68
CA ILE A 18 8.85 1.37 -4.58
C ILE A 18 8.86 2.26 -5.84
N GLN A 19 10.05 2.69 -6.29
CA GLN A 19 10.18 3.52 -7.48
C GLN A 19 9.67 2.83 -8.76
N LYS A 20 9.82 1.51 -8.87
CA LYS A 20 9.24 0.75 -9.99
C LYS A 20 7.73 0.80 -9.99
N ALA A 21 7.10 0.71 -8.81
CA ALA A 21 5.65 0.75 -8.69
C ALA A 21 5.04 2.08 -9.19
N TYR A 22 5.74 3.20 -9.02
CA TYR A 22 5.27 4.49 -9.56
C TYR A 22 5.18 4.52 -11.09
N LYS A 23 5.90 3.64 -11.80
CA LYS A 23 5.79 3.51 -13.27
C LYS A 23 4.52 2.79 -13.71
N LEU A 24 3.82 2.11 -12.79
CA LEU A 24 2.62 1.34 -13.13
C LEU A 24 1.50 2.21 -13.67
N LYS A 25 1.34 3.43 -13.15
CA LYS A 25 0.29 4.34 -13.62
C LYS A 25 0.49 4.71 -15.09
N GLU A 26 1.68 5.15 -15.47
CA GLU A 26 2.00 5.51 -16.85
C GLU A 26 1.81 4.32 -17.80
N ARG A 27 2.27 3.13 -17.37
CA ARG A 27 2.12 1.89 -18.14
C ARG A 27 0.67 1.46 -18.28
N TYR A 28 -0.11 1.57 -17.22
CA TYR A 28 -1.54 1.34 -17.25
C TYR A 28 -2.23 2.27 -18.27
N ASP A 29 -2.00 3.57 -18.17
CA ASP A 29 -2.59 4.55 -19.07
C ASP A 29 -2.20 4.28 -20.53
N GLY A 30 -0.94 3.92 -20.78
CA GLY A 30 -0.46 3.54 -22.11
C GLY A 30 -1.18 2.32 -22.70
N ILE A 31 -1.43 1.28 -21.89
CA ILE A 31 -2.14 0.08 -22.34
C ILE A 31 -3.63 0.39 -22.60
N ILE A 32 -4.28 1.07 -21.67
CA ILE A 32 -5.72 1.36 -21.78
C ILE A 32 -6.03 2.21 -23.02
N ASN A 33 -5.20 3.23 -23.29
CA ASN A 33 -5.39 4.15 -24.40
C ASN A 33 -4.80 3.66 -25.74
N SER A 34 -4.20 2.45 -25.76
CA SER A 34 -3.67 1.86 -26.99
C SER A 34 -4.77 1.32 -27.90
N ASN A 35 -4.41 1.12 -29.18
CA ASN A 35 -5.25 0.42 -30.15
C ASN A 35 -5.08 -1.10 -30.12
N PHE A 36 -4.58 -1.64 -29.03
CA PHE A 36 -4.40 -3.10 -28.85
C PHE A 36 -5.76 -3.82 -28.83
N SER A 37 -5.76 -5.07 -29.28
CA SER A 37 -6.91 -5.95 -29.09
C SER A 37 -7.20 -6.16 -27.59
N LEU A 38 -8.41 -6.59 -27.25
CA LEU A 38 -8.77 -6.88 -25.85
C LEU A 38 -7.85 -7.94 -25.23
N ILE A 39 -7.48 -8.96 -25.99
CA ILE A 39 -6.56 -10.02 -25.54
C ILE A 39 -5.16 -9.45 -25.29
N ASP A 40 -4.65 -8.60 -26.17
CA ASP A 40 -3.35 -7.97 -25.99
C ASP A 40 -3.35 -7.04 -24.77
N LYS A 41 -4.44 -6.27 -24.54
CA LYS A 41 -4.58 -5.44 -23.34
C LYS A 41 -4.54 -6.30 -22.06
N ILE A 42 -5.25 -7.43 -22.02
CA ILE A 42 -5.21 -8.36 -20.88
C ILE A 42 -3.77 -8.86 -20.68
N TYR A 43 -3.12 -9.33 -21.74
CA TYR A 43 -1.74 -9.83 -21.68
C TYR A 43 -0.78 -8.77 -21.11
N TRP A 44 -0.79 -7.56 -21.65
CA TRP A 44 0.12 -6.51 -21.21
C TRP A 44 -0.19 -6.00 -19.80
N LEU A 45 -1.45 -5.90 -19.40
CA LEU A 45 -1.80 -5.56 -18.01
C LEU A 45 -1.22 -6.59 -17.02
N ILE A 46 -1.29 -7.88 -17.34
CA ILE A 46 -0.73 -8.95 -16.50
C ILE A 46 0.80 -8.89 -16.50
N GLU A 47 1.45 -8.74 -17.66
CA GLU A 47 2.91 -8.68 -17.77
C GLU A 47 3.50 -7.47 -17.02
N GLU A 48 2.89 -6.29 -17.18
CA GLU A 48 3.32 -5.09 -16.46
C GLU A 48 3.07 -5.20 -14.95
N CYS A 49 1.94 -5.80 -14.55
CA CYS A 49 1.67 -6.12 -13.16
C CYS A 49 2.76 -7.04 -12.57
N LYS A 50 3.20 -8.06 -13.29
CA LYS A 50 4.27 -8.97 -12.85
C LYS A 50 5.60 -8.24 -12.70
N ARG A 51 6.00 -7.44 -13.68
CA ARG A 51 7.33 -6.79 -13.75
C ARG A 51 7.48 -5.62 -12.81
N TYR A 52 6.47 -4.76 -12.72
CA TYR A 52 6.51 -3.50 -11.98
C TYR A 52 5.60 -3.50 -10.74
N GLY A 53 4.82 -4.54 -10.54
CA GLY A 53 3.92 -4.74 -9.40
C GLY A 53 4.38 -5.86 -8.48
N THR A 54 4.06 -7.11 -8.80
CA THR A 54 4.25 -8.24 -7.87
C THR A 54 5.72 -8.56 -7.58
N LEU A 55 6.62 -8.40 -8.55
CA LEU A 55 8.05 -8.58 -8.33
C LEU A 55 8.62 -7.53 -7.35
N PRO A 56 8.42 -6.22 -7.56
CA PRO A 56 8.79 -5.20 -6.58
C PRO A 56 8.09 -5.39 -5.22
N PHE A 57 6.80 -5.78 -5.22
CA PHE A 57 6.07 -6.03 -3.99
C PHE A 57 6.75 -7.07 -3.09
N ALA A 58 7.31 -8.14 -3.66
CA ALA A 58 8.02 -9.15 -2.90
C ALA A 58 9.24 -8.60 -2.15
N GLY A 59 9.95 -7.61 -2.74
CA GLY A 59 11.07 -6.91 -2.12
C GLY A 59 10.61 -6.00 -0.99
N VAL A 60 9.60 -5.16 -1.26
CA VAL A 60 9.05 -4.22 -0.27
C VAL A 60 8.37 -4.96 0.87
N ALA A 61 7.66 -6.06 0.61
CA ALA A 61 7.03 -6.87 1.64
C ALA A 61 8.06 -7.44 2.63
N ARG A 62 9.19 -7.93 2.13
CA ARG A 62 10.30 -8.37 3.00
C ARG A 62 10.83 -7.24 3.87
N ALA A 63 11.04 -6.05 3.31
CA ALA A 63 11.46 -4.89 4.07
C ALA A 63 10.43 -4.52 5.16
N ALA A 64 9.13 -4.56 4.84
CA ALA A 64 8.06 -4.30 5.79
C ALA A 64 8.00 -5.36 6.91
N PHE A 65 8.24 -6.64 6.62
CA PHE A 65 8.37 -7.66 7.66
C PHE A 65 9.57 -7.40 8.59
N VAL A 66 10.71 -7.02 8.03
CA VAL A 66 11.89 -6.62 8.83
C VAL A 66 11.55 -5.40 9.69
N ALA A 67 10.89 -4.39 9.13
CA ALA A 67 10.48 -3.20 9.85
C ALA A 67 9.55 -3.54 11.04
N MET A 68 8.52 -4.35 10.80
CA MET A 68 7.62 -4.78 11.87
C MET A 68 8.33 -5.63 12.94
N GLN A 69 9.26 -6.49 12.55
CA GLN A 69 10.03 -7.29 13.52
C GLN A 69 10.93 -6.39 14.37
N LEU A 70 11.64 -5.44 13.78
CA LEU A 70 12.45 -4.48 14.53
C LEU A 70 11.61 -3.64 15.49
N LEU A 71 10.44 -3.18 15.05
CA LEU A 71 9.51 -2.44 15.91
C LEU A 71 8.99 -3.30 17.09
N ASN A 72 8.67 -4.57 16.82
CA ASN A 72 8.26 -5.51 17.86
C ASN A 72 9.38 -5.79 18.84
N SER A 73 10.63 -5.95 18.37
CA SER A 73 11.79 -6.17 19.23
C SER A 73 12.02 -5.03 20.22
N LEU A 74 11.74 -3.77 19.83
CA LEU A 74 11.79 -2.63 20.75
C LEU A 74 10.77 -2.75 21.89
N VAL A 75 9.60 -3.35 21.62
CA VAL A 75 8.58 -3.64 22.67
C VAL A 75 9.03 -4.80 23.54
N GLU A 76 9.59 -5.87 22.95
CA GLU A 76 10.03 -7.08 23.66
C GLU A 76 11.15 -6.80 24.67
N ILE A 77 11.99 -5.81 24.39
CA ILE A 77 13.07 -5.36 25.31
C ILE A 77 12.65 -4.20 26.21
N ASP A 78 11.36 -3.88 26.28
CA ASP A 78 10.80 -2.77 27.06
C ASP A 78 11.39 -1.38 26.73
N PHE A 79 11.93 -1.21 25.51
CA PHE A 79 12.44 0.08 25.07
C PHE A 79 11.32 1.06 24.70
N ILE A 80 10.24 0.53 24.11
CA ILE A 80 8.98 1.26 23.87
C ILE A 80 7.80 0.46 24.44
N THR A 81 6.73 1.15 24.80
CA THR A 81 5.48 0.51 25.20
C THR A 81 4.67 0.05 23.97
N LYS A 82 3.64 -0.77 24.22
CA LYS A 82 2.68 -1.15 23.15
C LYS A 82 1.93 0.08 22.62
N GLU A 83 1.57 1.01 23.52
CA GLU A 83 0.90 2.25 23.18
C GLU A 83 1.76 3.14 22.28
N GLU A 84 3.06 3.28 22.59
CA GLU A 84 4.00 4.02 21.73
C GLU A 84 4.18 3.38 20.37
N LYS A 85 4.20 2.04 20.27
CA LYS A 85 4.19 1.33 19.00
C LYS A 85 2.90 1.61 18.22
N ASP A 86 1.74 1.54 18.86
CA ASP A 86 0.45 1.79 18.23
C ASP A 86 0.33 3.27 17.78
N ASP A 87 0.83 4.21 18.59
CA ASP A 87 0.92 5.62 18.20
C ASP A 87 1.80 5.82 16.96
N PHE A 88 2.95 5.14 16.89
CA PHE A 88 3.78 5.15 15.69
C PHE A 88 3.04 4.60 14.46
N LEU A 89 2.42 3.43 14.56
CA LEU A 89 1.68 2.83 13.46
C LEU A 89 0.50 3.69 13.02
N ASN A 90 -0.19 4.32 13.97
CA ASN A 90 -1.28 5.26 13.70
C ASN A 90 -0.81 6.58 13.07
N SER A 91 0.45 6.96 13.24
CA SER A 91 1.04 8.15 12.59
C SER A 91 1.33 7.93 11.09
N LEU A 92 1.40 6.66 10.63
CA LEU A 92 1.73 6.33 9.25
C LEU A 92 0.61 6.79 8.28
N ASN A 93 1.03 7.15 7.07
CA ASN A 93 0.12 7.56 6.00
C ASN A 93 -0.10 6.39 5.01
N THR A 94 -0.76 5.35 5.47
CA THR A 94 -1.03 4.15 4.66
C THR A 94 -2.21 4.35 3.72
N VAL A 95 -2.28 3.53 2.65
CA VAL A 95 -3.41 3.52 1.70
C VAL A 95 -4.71 3.19 2.42
N SER A 96 -4.70 2.23 3.34
CA SER A 96 -5.87 1.84 4.14
C SER A 96 -6.39 2.99 4.99
N LYS A 97 -5.49 3.76 5.62
CA LYS A 97 -5.86 4.95 6.39
C LYS A 97 -6.46 6.04 5.50
N ASN A 98 -5.88 6.26 4.31
CA ASN A 98 -6.41 7.24 3.35
C ASN A 98 -7.78 6.84 2.83
N LEU A 99 -8.00 5.56 2.51
CA LEU A 99 -9.29 5.02 2.14
C LEU A 99 -10.33 5.28 3.25
N SER A 100 -10.02 4.92 4.49
CA SER A 100 -10.91 5.14 5.64
C SER A 100 -11.23 6.62 5.86
N LYS A 101 -10.23 7.51 5.74
CA LYS A 101 -10.47 8.96 5.83
C LYS A 101 -11.40 9.46 4.73
N GLN A 102 -11.15 9.07 3.48
CA GLN A 102 -11.99 9.52 2.37
C GLN A 102 -13.41 8.95 2.47
N THR A 103 -13.56 7.69 2.89
CA THR A 103 -14.88 7.07 3.12
C THR A 103 -15.65 7.80 4.23
N ASN A 104 -15.01 8.17 5.34
CA ASN A 104 -15.66 8.90 6.43
C ASN A 104 -16.14 10.31 6.05
N HIS A 105 -15.53 10.92 5.06
CA HIS A 105 -15.89 12.24 4.53
C HIS A 105 -16.62 12.16 3.18
N LEU A 106 -17.00 10.95 2.78
CA LEU A 106 -17.63 10.72 1.47
C LEU A 106 -18.99 11.42 1.40
N ASN A 107 -19.18 12.17 0.31
CA ASN A 107 -20.42 12.88 0.00
C ASN A 107 -20.53 13.06 -1.52
N PHE A 108 -21.64 13.61 -1.98
CA PHE A 108 -21.90 13.81 -3.40
C PHE A 108 -20.80 14.65 -4.11
N HIS A 109 -20.21 15.62 -3.43
CA HIS A 109 -19.23 16.54 -4.07
C HIS A 109 -17.85 15.92 -4.27
N ASN A 110 -17.50 14.87 -3.50
CA ASN A 110 -16.19 14.22 -3.57
C ASN A 110 -16.25 12.76 -4.07
N LYS A 111 -17.44 12.26 -4.41
CA LYS A 111 -17.64 10.90 -4.94
C LYS A 111 -16.77 10.63 -6.17
N ASP A 112 -16.73 11.55 -7.14
CA ASP A 112 -15.96 11.36 -8.36
C ASP A 112 -14.44 11.27 -8.09
N GLN A 113 -13.93 12.09 -7.19
CA GLN A 113 -12.53 12.01 -6.80
C GLN A 113 -12.24 10.71 -6.05
N PHE A 114 -13.11 10.30 -5.14
CA PHE A 114 -13.01 9.02 -4.44
C PHE A 114 -12.98 7.84 -5.42
N LEU A 115 -13.88 7.80 -6.39
CA LEU A 115 -13.91 6.74 -7.41
C LEU A 115 -12.70 6.77 -8.35
N LYS A 116 -12.16 7.94 -8.65
CA LYS A 116 -10.92 8.06 -9.41
C LYS A 116 -9.74 7.45 -8.65
N ASP A 117 -9.67 7.63 -7.35
CA ASP A 117 -8.59 7.12 -6.51
C ASP A 117 -8.78 5.62 -6.20
N PHE A 118 -9.99 5.23 -5.76
CA PHE A 118 -10.27 3.90 -5.20
C PHE A 118 -11.27 3.06 -6.01
N GLY A 119 -11.86 3.59 -7.06
CA GLY A 119 -12.91 2.92 -7.84
C GLY A 119 -12.53 1.55 -8.39
N HIS A 120 -11.24 1.31 -8.64
CA HIS A 120 -10.73 0.02 -9.12
C HIS A 120 -10.76 -1.09 -8.07
N LEU A 121 -10.99 -0.77 -6.80
CA LEU A 121 -11.06 -1.76 -5.72
C LEU A 121 -12.38 -2.54 -5.79
N ARG A 122 -12.35 -3.76 -5.27
CA ARG A 122 -13.51 -4.64 -5.13
C ARG A 122 -13.37 -5.55 -3.91
N ALA A 123 -14.48 -6.04 -3.37
CA ALA A 123 -14.44 -7.09 -2.38
C ALA A 123 -13.75 -8.34 -2.93
N GLY A 124 -12.86 -8.97 -2.12
CA GLY A 124 -12.12 -10.16 -2.54
C GLY A 124 -11.05 -9.91 -3.59
N THR A 125 -10.61 -8.70 -3.81
CA THR A 125 -9.51 -8.21 -4.68
C THR A 125 -9.43 -8.84 -6.09
N TYR A 126 -9.47 -10.17 -6.19
CA TYR A 126 -9.35 -10.97 -7.44
C TYR A 126 -10.63 -11.69 -7.81
N ASN A 127 -11.73 -11.43 -7.09
CA ASN A 127 -13.00 -12.08 -7.36
C ASN A 127 -13.70 -11.41 -8.55
N ILE A 128 -13.82 -12.12 -9.67
CA ILE A 128 -14.50 -11.65 -10.88
C ILE A 128 -16.01 -11.42 -10.66
N LEU A 129 -16.61 -12.13 -9.68
CA LEU A 129 -18.04 -12.02 -9.37
C LEU A 129 -18.38 -10.78 -8.51
N SER A 130 -17.37 -10.15 -7.90
CA SER A 130 -17.56 -8.94 -7.10
C SER A 130 -17.42 -7.71 -7.98
N PRO A 131 -18.40 -6.80 -8.01
CA PRO A 131 -18.27 -5.55 -8.74
C PRO A 131 -17.18 -4.67 -8.11
N ARG A 132 -16.63 -3.75 -8.89
CA ARG A 132 -15.71 -2.72 -8.41
C ARG A 132 -16.51 -1.61 -7.72
N TYR A 133 -15.83 -0.77 -6.95
CA TYR A 133 -16.45 0.40 -6.31
C TYR A 133 -17.01 1.40 -7.34
N ASP A 134 -16.40 1.50 -8.54
CA ASP A 134 -16.90 2.33 -9.62
C ASP A 134 -17.98 1.66 -10.49
N GLU A 135 -18.19 0.36 -10.37
CA GLU A 135 -19.24 -0.41 -11.05
C GLU A 135 -20.54 -0.47 -10.24
N ASP A 136 -20.42 -0.62 -8.92
CA ASP A 136 -21.58 -0.67 -8.01
C ASP A 136 -21.23 0.04 -6.68
N PHE A 137 -21.27 1.36 -6.73
CA PHE A 137 -20.92 2.20 -5.59
C PHE A 137 -21.87 1.99 -4.40
N GLU A 138 -23.17 1.89 -4.66
CA GLU A 138 -24.21 1.82 -3.63
C GLU A 138 -24.10 0.51 -2.83
N LEU A 139 -23.63 -0.58 -3.44
CA LEU A 139 -23.38 -1.85 -2.76
C LEU A 139 -22.36 -1.72 -1.60
N TYR A 140 -21.42 -0.79 -1.73
CA TYR A 140 -20.29 -0.66 -0.78
C TYR A 140 -20.43 0.54 0.16
N PHE A 141 -21.14 1.57 -0.26
CA PHE A 141 -21.18 2.88 0.41
C PHE A 141 -22.62 3.40 0.53
N ASP A 142 -23.48 2.59 1.13
CA ASP A 142 -24.86 3.00 1.41
C ASP A 142 -24.88 4.18 2.38
N ALA A 143 -25.65 5.22 2.05
CA ALA A 143 -25.72 6.47 2.82
C ALA A 143 -26.23 6.28 4.28
N ASP A 144 -26.91 5.15 4.54
CA ASP A 144 -27.49 4.83 5.86
C ASP A 144 -26.56 4.03 6.78
N GLN A 145 -25.43 3.52 6.29
CA GLN A 145 -24.41 2.89 7.14
C GLN A 145 -23.55 3.94 7.86
N LYS A 146 -24.13 4.62 8.81
CA LYS A 146 -23.39 5.43 9.80
C LYS A 146 -22.76 4.53 10.87
N ASP A 147 -21.96 3.57 10.47
CA ASP A 147 -21.15 2.85 11.42
C ASP A 147 -20.00 3.71 11.94
N SER A 148 -19.90 3.73 13.25
CA SER A 148 -18.93 4.36 14.13
C SER A 148 -17.68 4.93 13.43
N LYS A 149 -17.67 6.22 13.19
CA LYS A 149 -16.50 6.98 12.73
C LYS A 149 -15.38 6.84 13.76
N VAL A 150 -14.49 5.90 13.55
CA VAL A 150 -13.21 5.89 14.26
C VAL A 150 -12.37 7.04 13.68
N TYR A 151 -12.37 8.17 14.37
CA TYR A 151 -11.48 9.29 14.04
C TYR A 151 -10.06 8.87 14.38
N LEU A 152 -9.32 8.40 13.40
CA LEU A 152 -7.88 8.25 13.52
C LEU A 152 -7.28 9.67 13.58
N GLN A 153 -6.91 10.10 14.78
CA GLN A 153 -6.23 11.39 14.96
C GLN A 153 -4.85 11.30 14.29
N ASP A 154 -4.54 12.30 13.47
CA ASP A 154 -3.19 12.46 12.91
C ASP A 154 -2.27 13.06 14.00
N LYS A 155 -1.77 12.19 14.87
CA LYS A 155 -0.72 12.59 15.83
C LYS A 155 0.64 12.31 15.18
N ALA A 156 1.49 13.32 15.11
CA ALA A 156 2.88 13.09 14.78
C ALA A 156 3.53 12.26 15.91
N PHE A 157 4.18 11.16 15.54
CA PHE A 157 4.96 10.39 16.48
C PHE A 157 6.33 11.04 16.66
N VAL A 158 6.69 11.39 17.89
CA VAL A 158 7.95 12.06 18.23
C VAL A 158 8.54 11.41 19.47
N PHE A 159 9.80 10.98 19.37
CA PHE A 159 10.58 10.56 20.54
C PHE A 159 11.18 11.77 21.26
N SER A 160 11.33 11.65 22.60
CA SER A 160 12.13 12.60 23.36
C SER A 160 13.60 12.52 22.92
N GLU A 161 14.36 13.60 23.14
CA GLU A 161 15.80 13.59 22.86
C GLU A 161 16.56 12.50 23.62
N GLU A 162 16.12 12.20 24.85
CA GLU A 162 16.71 11.15 25.67
C GLU A 162 16.49 9.76 25.04
N LYS A 163 15.24 9.44 24.66
CA LYS A 163 14.93 8.18 23.95
C LYS A 163 15.64 8.08 22.61
N THR A 164 15.76 9.20 21.90
CA THR A 164 16.50 9.24 20.63
C THR A 164 17.98 8.89 20.82
N ARG A 165 18.62 9.43 21.86
CA ARG A 165 20.01 9.10 22.21
C ARG A 165 20.17 7.66 22.63
N ALA A 166 19.25 7.15 23.46
CA ALA A 166 19.26 5.77 23.90
C ALA A 166 19.08 4.79 22.70
N LEU A 167 18.17 5.10 21.74
CA LEU A 167 18.00 4.31 20.53
C LEU A 167 19.26 4.29 19.68
N ASN A 168 19.93 5.44 19.51
CA ASN A 168 21.21 5.49 18.77
C ASN A 168 22.28 4.58 19.39
N ALA A 169 22.36 4.55 20.73
CA ALA A 169 23.29 3.67 21.42
C ALA A 169 22.94 2.19 21.19
N LEU A 170 21.65 1.83 21.31
CA LEU A 170 21.15 0.49 21.10
C LEU A 170 21.41 -0.01 19.66
N LEU A 171 21.10 0.82 18.66
CA LEU A 171 21.33 0.49 17.24
C LEU A 171 22.82 0.21 16.99
N LYS A 172 23.69 1.05 17.53
CA LYS A 172 25.15 0.88 17.42
C LYS A 172 25.65 -0.38 18.11
N GLU A 173 25.15 -0.69 19.31
CA GLU A 173 25.48 -1.90 20.07
C GLU A 173 25.16 -3.18 19.28
N HIS A 174 24.03 -3.15 18.55
CA HIS A 174 23.61 -4.27 17.71
C HIS A 174 24.16 -4.24 16.28
N GLY A 175 25.14 -3.35 16.00
CA GLY A 175 25.82 -3.26 14.70
C GLY A 175 24.93 -2.76 13.57
N LEU A 176 23.88 -2.01 13.88
CA LEU A 176 23.03 -1.35 12.87
C LEU A 176 23.64 0.02 12.52
N GLU A 177 23.95 0.20 11.23
CA GLU A 177 24.65 1.36 10.69
C GLU A 177 23.72 2.51 10.30
N ILE A 178 22.70 2.76 11.12
CA ILE A 178 21.71 3.84 10.94
C ILE A 178 21.48 4.54 12.27
N ASN A 179 21.09 5.80 12.24
CA ASN A 179 20.64 6.53 13.43
C ASN A 179 19.13 6.38 13.67
N ALA A 180 18.63 6.89 14.80
CA ALA A 180 17.23 6.77 15.20
C ALA A 180 16.26 7.40 14.18
N CYS A 181 16.61 8.54 13.57
CA CYS A 181 15.77 9.15 12.54
C CYS A 181 15.71 8.25 11.30
N GLU A 182 16.86 7.79 10.83
CA GLU A 182 16.97 6.86 9.69
C GLU A 182 16.25 5.53 9.94
N PHE A 183 16.27 5.05 11.19
CA PHE A 183 15.54 3.86 11.61
C PHE A 183 14.03 4.07 11.43
N PHE A 184 13.45 5.14 11.95
CA PHE A 184 12.03 5.42 11.80
C PHE A 184 11.64 5.74 10.35
N ASP A 185 12.51 6.41 9.58
CA ASP A 185 12.30 6.62 8.15
C ASP A 185 12.22 5.29 7.39
N PHE A 186 13.10 4.33 7.71
CA PHE A 186 13.02 2.99 7.16
C PHE A 186 11.70 2.29 7.52
N LEU A 187 11.32 2.27 8.82
CA LEU A 187 10.07 1.64 9.26
C LEU A 187 8.87 2.22 8.50
N LYS A 188 8.79 3.53 8.45
CA LYS A 188 7.72 4.26 7.76
C LYS A 188 7.68 3.90 6.27
N GLN A 189 8.78 4.08 5.57
CA GLN A 189 8.87 3.86 4.13
C GLN A 189 8.57 2.40 3.74
N ALA A 190 9.03 1.44 4.53
CA ALA A 190 8.80 0.03 4.26
C ALA A 190 7.33 -0.36 4.46
N ILE A 191 6.70 0.10 5.53
CA ILE A 191 5.31 -0.22 5.87
C ILE A 191 4.34 0.47 4.89
N GLU A 192 4.48 1.78 4.70
CA GLU A 192 3.66 2.55 3.74
C GLU A 192 3.88 2.07 2.30
N GLY A 193 5.14 1.82 1.93
CA GLY A 193 5.51 1.35 0.59
C GLY A 193 4.91 0.00 0.23
N ARG A 194 4.81 -0.93 1.19
CA ARG A 194 4.16 -2.23 0.96
C ARG A 194 2.69 -2.05 0.57
N GLU A 195 1.95 -1.20 1.28
CA GLU A 195 0.54 -0.94 0.94
C GLU A 195 0.41 -0.22 -0.40
N LEU A 196 1.25 0.78 -0.63
CA LEU A 196 1.26 1.54 -1.89
C LEU A 196 1.50 0.63 -3.10
N VAL A 197 2.55 -0.19 -3.06
CA VAL A 197 2.89 -1.07 -4.20
C VAL A 197 1.76 -2.07 -4.46
N LYS A 198 1.15 -2.64 -3.41
CA LYS A 198 -0.02 -3.51 -3.55
C LYS A 198 -1.19 -2.77 -4.21
N PHE A 199 -1.49 -1.58 -3.74
CA PHE A 199 -2.56 -0.75 -4.25
C PHE A 199 -2.40 -0.45 -5.75
N GLU A 200 -1.19 -0.04 -6.16
CA GLU A 200 -0.91 0.31 -7.55
C GLU A 200 -1.02 -0.91 -8.49
N PHE A 201 -0.45 -2.07 -8.13
CA PHE A 201 -0.57 -3.20 -9.04
C PHE A 201 -1.99 -3.81 -9.05
N THR A 202 -2.76 -3.65 -8.00
CA THR A 202 -4.16 -4.10 -7.93
C THR A 202 -5.00 -3.38 -8.99
N ARG A 203 -4.67 -2.15 -9.36
CA ARG A 203 -5.33 -1.41 -10.43
C ARG A 203 -5.23 -2.13 -11.79
N LEU A 204 -4.05 -2.64 -12.12
CA LEU A 204 -3.83 -3.38 -13.37
C LEU A 204 -4.59 -4.70 -13.38
N LEU A 205 -4.50 -5.45 -12.28
CA LEU A 205 -5.21 -6.73 -12.15
C LEU A 205 -6.72 -6.54 -12.17
N SER A 206 -7.24 -5.54 -11.48
CA SER A 206 -8.66 -5.23 -11.49
C SER A 206 -9.16 -4.92 -12.90
N LYS A 207 -8.39 -4.16 -13.70
CA LYS A 207 -8.75 -3.88 -15.10
C LYS A 207 -8.62 -5.10 -16.00
N ALA A 208 -7.62 -5.95 -15.78
CA ALA A 208 -7.49 -7.22 -16.51
C ALA A 208 -8.70 -8.12 -16.27
N ILE A 209 -9.21 -8.20 -15.03
CA ILE A 209 -10.42 -8.96 -14.68
C ILE A 209 -11.65 -8.39 -15.42
N VAL A 210 -11.81 -7.06 -15.48
CA VAL A 210 -12.90 -6.44 -16.27
C VAL A 210 -12.80 -6.84 -17.74
N TYR A 211 -11.62 -6.80 -18.32
CA TYR A 211 -11.45 -7.19 -19.73
C TYR A 211 -11.64 -8.69 -19.96
N ILE A 212 -11.32 -9.55 -18.99
CA ILE A 212 -11.62 -10.98 -19.06
C ILE A 212 -13.15 -11.19 -19.04
N GLU A 213 -13.87 -10.45 -18.23
CA GLU A 213 -15.34 -10.49 -18.21
C GLU A 213 -15.93 -10.02 -19.54
N GLU A 214 -15.44 -8.91 -20.10
CA GLU A 214 -15.85 -8.43 -21.43
C GLU A 214 -15.58 -9.48 -22.52
N LEU A 215 -14.43 -10.14 -22.45
CA LEU A 215 -14.08 -11.22 -23.39
C LEU A 215 -15.01 -12.43 -23.23
N GLY A 216 -15.36 -12.82 -21.99
CA GLY A 216 -16.34 -13.87 -21.71
C GLY A 216 -17.70 -13.57 -22.33
N LYS A 217 -18.21 -12.36 -22.15
CA LYS A 217 -19.48 -11.93 -22.79
C LYS A 217 -19.43 -11.99 -24.31
N TYR A 218 -18.28 -11.67 -24.91
CA TYR A 218 -18.12 -11.75 -26.38
C TYR A 218 -18.22 -13.20 -26.91
N TYR A 219 -17.86 -14.19 -26.08
CA TYR A 219 -17.92 -15.61 -26.44
C TYR A 219 -19.11 -16.35 -25.80
N ASP A 220 -20.12 -15.64 -25.30
CA ASP A 220 -21.30 -16.19 -24.63
C ASP A 220 -20.96 -17.12 -23.44
N ILE A 221 -19.87 -16.82 -22.75
CA ILE A 221 -19.46 -17.51 -21.51
C ILE A 221 -20.06 -16.75 -20.33
N GLU A 222 -20.98 -17.41 -19.60
CA GLU A 222 -21.52 -16.88 -18.36
C GLU A 222 -20.47 -16.84 -17.23
N LYS A 223 -20.71 -15.97 -16.22
CA LYS A 223 -19.85 -15.84 -15.02
C LYS A 223 -19.93 -17.07 -14.11
#